data_8860552ff76538cf3ab0b8b78e50b01b
#
_entry.id   8860552ff76538cf3ab0b8b78e50b01b
#
_cell.length_a   1.000
_cell.length_b   1.000
_cell.length_c   1.000
_cell.angle_alpha   90.00
_cell.angle_beta   90.00
_cell.angle_gamma   90.00
#
_symmetry.space_group_name_H-M   'P 1'
#
loop_
_entity.id
_entity.type
_entity.pdbx_description
1 polymer ?
#
loop_
_entity_poly.entity_id
_entity_poly.type
_entity_poly.pdbx_seq_one_letter_code
_entity_poly.pdbx_strand_id
1 'polypeptide(L)'
;MLLHLARFEEAPTQRELAQSVGVEGPTLARLLDSLEAQGLVRRQAVLEDRRAKKILLCPPAKPLIEQIETIANALRVELFTGVDEADLEVCMRVHAKILGNLEKS
;
A
#
# COMPACT_ATOMS: atom_id res chain seq x y z
N MET A 1 5.48 -0.27 -1.96
CA MET A 1 5.25 0.69 -0.85
C MET A 1 4.53 1.96 -1.31
N LEU A 2 5.07 2.69 -2.28
CA LEU A 2 4.44 3.94 -2.76
C LEU A 2 3.03 3.72 -3.31
N LEU A 3 2.84 2.69 -4.13
CA LEU A 3 1.53 2.37 -4.69
C LEU A 3 0.52 2.02 -3.60
N HIS A 4 0.96 1.28 -2.61
CA HIS A 4 0.13 0.89 -1.47
C HIS A 4 -0.29 2.13 -0.67
N LEU A 5 0.66 3.02 -0.41
CA LEU A 5 0.41 4.28 0.30
C LEU A 5 -0.56 5.18 -0.46
N ALA A 6 -0.47 5.23 -1.80
CA ALA A 6 -1.33 6.04 -2.65
C ALA A 6 -2.80 5.62 -2.62
N ARG A 7 -3.09 4.37 -2.23
CA ARG A 7 -4.46 3.83 -2.17
C ARG A 7 -5.22 4.20 -0.91
N PHE A 8 -4.55 4.76 0.09
CA PHE A 8 -5.23 5.26 1.28
C PHE A 8 -5.93 6.58 0.94
N GLU A 9 -7.20 6.70 1.31
CA GLU A 9 -7.96 7.94 1.15
C GLU A 9 -7.41 9.05 2.03
N GLU A 10 -7.10 8.70 3.27
CA GLU A 10 -6.44 9.60 4.22
C GLU A 10 -5.06 9.07 4.54
N ALA A 11 -4.10 9.96 4.80
CA ALA A 11 -2.75 9.55 5.13
C ALA A 11 -2.76 8.62 6.34
N PRO A 12 -2.20 7.39 6.22
CA PRO A 12 -2.17 6.45 7.33
C PRO A 12 -1.10 6.83 8.34
N THR A 13 -1.27 6.38 9.58
CA THR A 13 -0.16 6.40 10.53
C THR A 13 0.86 5.34 10.12
N GLN A 14 2.08 5.46 10.62
CA GLN A 14 3.11 4.46 10.36
C GLN A 14 2.68 3.07 10.81
N ARG A 15 2.00 2.99 11.96
CA ARG A 15 1.47 1.73 12.49
C ARG A 15 0.40 1.12 11.57
N GLU A 16 -0.56 1.93 11.11
CA GLU A 16 -1.60 1.49 10.18
C GLU A 16 -0.98 0.98 8.88
N LEU A 17 0.03 1.69 8.38
CA LEU A 17 0.72 1.30 7.16
C LEU A 17 1.44 -0.04 7.34
N ALA A 18 2.12 -0.23 8.47
CA ALA A 18 2.81 -1.48 8.77
C ALA A 18 1.84 -2.66 8.79
N GLN A 19 0.69 -2.50 9.43
CA GLN A 19 -0.35 -3.53 9.48
C GLN A 19 -0.90 -3.84 8.10
N SER A 20 -1.15 -2.81 7.28
CA SER A 20 -1.70 -2.97 5.94
C SER A 20 -0.73 -3.67 4.98
N VAL A 21 0.55 -3.32 5.06
CA VAL A 21 1.60 -3.93 4.23
C VAL A 21 1.99 -5.32 4.73
N GLY A 22 1.79 -5.58 6.02
CA GLY A 22 2.13 -6.87 6.63
C GLY A 22 3.60 -7.01 6.98
N VAL A 23 4.26 -5.90 7.33
CA VAL A 23 5.66 -5.90 7.76
C VAL A 23 5.78 -5.41 9.19
N GLU A 24 6.87 -5.77 9.85
CA GLU A 24 7.16 -5.31 11.19
C GLU A 24 7.55 -3.84 11.21
N GLY A 25 7.29 -3.18 12.35
CA GLY A 25 7.57 -1.76 12.53
C GLY A 25 9.00 -1.34 12.16
N PRO A 26 10.05 -2.01 12.68
CA PRO A 26 11.43 -1.66 12.32
C PRO A 26 11.74 -1.78 10.83
N THR A 27 11.19 -2.78 10.16
CA THR A 27 11.36 -2.98 8.72
C THR A 27 10.73 -1.82 7.95
N LEU A 28 9.50 -1.46 8.30
CA LEU A 28 8.83 -0.33 7.68
C LEU A 28 9.58 0.97 7.93
N ALA A 29 10.07 1.18 9.15
CA ALA A 29 10.81 2.39 9.49
C ALA A 29 12.03 2.58 8.57
N ARG A 30 12.77 1.51 8.28
CA ARG A 30 13.92 1.58 7.36
C ARG A 30 13.50 1.92 5.94
N LEU A 31 12.40 1.33 5.46
CA LEU A 31 11.87 1.62 4.13
C LEU A 31 11.45 3.08 4.03
N LEU A 32 10.77 3.58 5.05
CA LEU A 32 10.33 4.97 5.08
C LEU A 32 11.50 5.94 5.20
N ASP A 33 12.55 5.59 5.96
CA ASP A 33 13.76 6.40 6.04
C ASP A 33 14.37 6.58 4.65
N SER A 34 14.47 5.51 3.88
CA SER A 34 14.98 5.55 2.51
C SER A 34 14.13 6.41 1.60
N LEU A 35 12.80 6.23 1.65
CA LEU A 35 11.87 7.00 0.82
C LEU A 35 11.86 8.48 1.20
N GLU A 36 11.98 8.78 2.49
CA GLU A 36 12.06 10.15 2.98
C GLU A 36 13.36 10.83 2.52
N ALA A 37 14.47 10.10 2.57
CA ALA A 37 15.76 10.59 2.08
C ALA A 37 15.71 10.91 0.58
N GLN A 38 14.90 10.20 -0.17
CA GLN A 38 14.69 10.45 -1.61
C GLN A 38 13.67 11.55 -1.88
N GLY A 39 13.04 12.10 -0.85
CA GLY A 39 12.03 13.15 -0.99
C GLY A 39 10.68 12.67 -1.48
N LEU A 40 10.41 11.37 -1.38
CA LEU A 40 9.18 10.76 -1.89
C LEU A 40 8.06 10.73 -0.86
N VAL A 41 8.41 10.62 0.41
CA VAL A 41 7.45 10.65 1.52
C VAL A 41 7.97 11.56 2.63
N ARG A 42 7.07 11.97 3.51
CA ARG A 42 7.42 12.68 4.74
C ARG A 42 6.59 12.15 5.89
N ARG A 43 7.14 12.24 7.07
CA ARG A 43 6.44 11.90 8.30
C ARG A 43 5.94 13.18 8.96
N GLN A 44 4.70 13.17 9.39
CA GLN A 44 4.08 14.31 10.09
C GLN A 44 3.55 13.85 11.43
N ALA A 45 3.90 14.56 12.49
CA ALA A 45 3.39 14.28 13.83
C ALA A 45 1.88 14.50 13.88
N VAL A 46 1.19 13.62 14.60
CA VAL A 46 -0.25 13.77 14.86
C VAL A 46 -0.39 14.64 16.11
N LEU A 47 -1.18 15.72 16.00
CA LEU A 47 -1.34 16.69 17.09
C LEU A 47 -1.88 16.06 18.40
N GLU A 48 -2.72 15.06 18.28
CA GLU A 48 -3.36 14.40 19.42
C GLU A 48 -2.50 13.32 20.06
N ASP A 49 -1.51 12.80 19.36
CA ASP A 49 -0.65 11.74 19.84
C ASP A 49 0.78 11.95 19.34
N ARG A 50 1.68 12.32 20.23
CA ARG A 50 3.10 12.59 19.92
C ARG A 50 3.85 11.36 19.41
N ARG A 51 3.33 10.15 19.70
CA ARG A 51 3.93 8.88 19.29
C ARG A 51 3.52 8.47 17.89
N ALA A 52 2.37 8.96 17.41
CA ALA A 52 1.84 8.64 16.11
C ALA A 52 2.38 9.60 15.05
N LYS A 53 2.78 9.07 13.93
CA LYS A 53 3.22 9.86 12.78
C LYS A 53 2.47 9.40 11.54
N LYS A 54 1.91 10.36 10.82
CA LYS A 54 1.26 10.10 9.53
C LYS A 54 2.30 10.09 8.44
N ILE A 55 2.10 9.23 7.47
CA ILE A 55 2.98 9.12 6.31
C ILE A 55 2.30 9.79 5.13
N LEU A 56 2.95 10.81 4.60
CA LEU A 56 2.42 11.61 3.49
C LEU A 56 3.27 11.44 2.24
N LEU A 57 2.61 11.34 1.09
CA LEU A 57 3.30 11.33 -0.19
C LEU A 57 3.72 12.74 -0.55
N CYS A 58 4.95 12.89 -1.04
CA CYS A 58 5.47 14.16 -1.55
C CYS A 58 5.23 14.26 -3.06
N PRO A 59 5.13 15.46 -3.63
CA PRO A 59 4.87 15.63 -5.07
C PRO A 59 5.80 14.83 -6.00
N PRO A 60 7.12 14.67 -5.72
CA PRO A 60 7.98 13.87 -6.59
C PRO A 60 7.62 12.39 -6.69
N ALA A 61 6.82 11.86 -5.74
CA ALA A 61 6.36 10.48 -5.78
C ALA A 61 5.31 10.23 -6.86
N LYS A 62 4.56 11.26 -7.24
CA LYS A 62 3.43 11.13 -8.17
C LYS A 62 3.81 10.53 -9.53
N PRO A 63 4.82 11.05 -10.25
CA PRO A 63 5.21 10.44 -11.53
C PRO A 63 5.73 9.02 -11.38
N LEU A 64 6.41 8.70 -10.27
CA LEU A 64 6.85 7.33 -10.00
C LEU A 64 5.68 6.39 -9.82
N ILE A 65 4.66 6.81 -9.08
CA ILE A 65 3.45 6.02 -8.86
C ILE A 65 2.74 5.76 -10.19
N GLU A 66 2.65 6.76 -11.05
CA GLU A 66 2.04 6.62 -12.38
C GLU A 66 2.79 5.60 -13.22
N GLN A 67 4.12 5.59 -13.18
CA GLN A 67 4.95 4.60 -13.88
C GLN A 67 4.72 3.20 -13.33
N ILE A 68 4.68 3.06 -12.01
CA ILE A 68 4.42 1.78 -11.36
C ILE A 68 3.04 1.24 -11.75
N GLU A 69 2.02 2.10 -11.74
CA GLU A 69 0.66 1.71 -12.14
C GLU A 69 0.60 1.26 -13.60
N THR A 70 1.29 1.95 -14.49
CA THR A 70 1.36 1.58 -15.91
C THR A 70 1.95 0.19 -16.09
N ILE A 71 3.06 -0.09 -15.40
CA ILE A 71 3.72 -1.39 -15.45
C ILE A 71 2.83 -2.47 -14.84
N ALA A 72 2.23 -2.19 -13.69
CA ALA A 72 1.34 -3.13 -12.99
C ALA A 72 0.11 -3.46 -13.83
N ASN A 73 -0.48 -2.47 -14.49
CA ASN A 73 -1.64 -2.68 -15.35
C ASN A 73 -1.29 -3.50 -16.59
N ALA A 74 -0.15 -3.24 -17.21
CA ALA A 74 0.33 -4.02 -18.36
C ALA A 74 0.55 -5.49 -17.97
N LEU A 75 1.17 -5.72 -16.82
CA LEU A 75 1.40 -7.07 -16.29
C LEU A 75 0.08 -7.77 -15.99
N ARG A 76 -0.87 -7.05 -15.40
CA ARG A 76 -2.19 -7.60 -15.07
C ARG A 76 -2.94 -8.07 -16.32
N VAL A 77 -2.92 -7.25 -17.38
CA VAL A 77 -3.55 -7.60 -18.65
C VAL A 77 -2.93 -8.89 -19.21
N GLU A 78 -1.61 -8.99 -19.15
CA GLU A 78 -0.89 -10.17 -19.64
C GLU A 78 -1.21 -11.41 -18.81
N LEU A 79 -1.19 -11.29 -17.48
CA LEU A 79 -1.45 -12.42 -16.57
C LEU A 79 -2.90 -12.93 -16.65
N PHE A 80 -3.84 -12.04 -16.90
CA PHE A 80 -5.26 -12.40 -16.94
C PHE A 80 -5.78 -12.67 -18.34
N THR A 81 -4.90 -12.75 -19.33
CA THR A 81 -5.30 -13.10 -20.69
C THR A 81 -6.00 -14.46 -20.71
N GLY A 82 -7.21 -14.50 -21.28
CA GLY A 82 -7.99 -15.73 -21.35
C GLY A 82 -8.77 -16.06 -20.08
N VAL A 83 -8.66 -15.25 -19.03
CA VAL A 83 -9.43 -15.42 -17.80
C VAL A 83 -10.74 -14.65 -17.93
N ASP A 84 -11.88 -15.34 -17.73
CA ASP A 84 -13.18 -14.71 -17.74
C ASP A 84 -13.32 -13.80 -16.52
N GLU A 85 -13.84 -12.60 -16.75
CA GLU A 85 -14.03 -11.59 -15.71
C GLU A 85 -14.91 -12.11 -14.56
N ALA A 86 -15.96 -12.88 -14.88
CA ALA A 86 -16.84 -13.48 -13.88
C ALA A 86 -16.08 -14.48 -13.00
N ASP A 87 -15.20 -15.27 -13.59
CA ASP A 87 -14.38 -16.24 -12.83
C ASP A 87 -13.38 -15.52 -11.93
N LEU A 88 -12.81 -14.42 -12.40
CA LEU A 88 -11.89 -13.62 -11.61
C LEU A 88 -12.58 -13.02 -10.38
N GLU A 89 -13.81 -12.52 -10.54
CA GLU A 89 -14.62 -11.99 -9.44
C GLU A 89 -14.90 -13.05 -8.39
N VAL A 90 -15.24 -14.27 -8.81
CA VAL A 90 -15.47 -15.40 -7.90
C VAL A 90 -14.20 -15.72 -7.13
N CYS A 91 -13.07 -15.79 -7.81
CA CYS A 91 -11.77 -16.07 -7.20
C CYS A 91 -11.42 -15.04 -6.13
N MET A 92 -11.58 -13.76 -6.44
CA MET A 92 -11.29 -12.66 -5.51
C MET A 92 -12.21 -12.70 -4.30
N ARG A 93 -13.47 -13.02 -4.50
CA ARG A 93 -14.46 -13.12 -3.43
C ARG A 93 -14.14 -14.27 -2.47
N VAL A 94 -13.77 -15.43 -3.02
CA VAL A 94 -13.36 -16.59 -2.22
C VAL A 94 -12.09 -16.27 -1.43
N HIS A 95 -11.12 -15.64 -2.07
CA HIS A 95 -9.85 -15.25 -1.43
C HIS A 95 -10.11 -14.30 -0.25
N ALA A 96 -10.96 -13.29 -0.44
CA ALA A 96 -11.31 -12.34 0.61
C ALA A 96 -11.98 -13.04 1.80
N LYS A 97 -12.85 -14.02 1.53
CA LYS A 97 -13.51 -14.79 2.57
C LYS A 97 -12.53 -15.64 3.37
N ILE A 98 -11.58 -16.26 2.69
CA ILE A 98 -10.53 -17.05 3.36
C ILE A 98 -9.70 -16.15 4.28
N LEU A 99 -9.28 -14.97 3.79
CA LEU A 99 -8.53 -14.02 4.60
C LEU A 99 -9.33 -13.56 5.82
N GLY A 100 -10.62 -13.28 5.65
CA GLY A 100 -11.49 -12.90 6.75
C GLY A 100 -11.58 -13.99 7.82
N ASN A 101 -11.63 -15.25 7.42
CA ASN A 101 -11.66 -16.37 8.36
C ASN A 101 -10.33 -16.52 9.11
N LEU A 102 -9.22 -16.25 8.44
CA LEU A 102 -7.90 -16.27 9.09
C LEU A 102 -7.79 -15.19 10.17
N GLU A 103 -8.31 -14.01 9.91
CA GLU A 103 -8.29 -12.91 10.88
C GLU A 103 -9.11 -13.22 12.14
N LYS A 104 -10.14 -14.05 12.02
CA LYS A 104 -10.97 -14.46 13.15
C LYS A 104 -10.39 -15.60 13.98
N SER A 105 -9.36 -16.25 13.52
CA SER A 105 -8.77 -17.42 14.19
C SER A 105 -7.86 -17.02 15.37
#